data_a05cc2e002b727298b3535dcb0a4e4be
#
_entry.id   a05cc2e002b727298b3535dcb0a4e4be
#
_cell.length_a   1.000
_cell.length_b   1.000
_cell.length_c   1.000
_cell.angle_alpha   90.00
_cell.angle_beta   90.00
_cell.angle_gamma   90.00
#
_symmetry.space_group_name_H-M   'P 1'
#
loop_
_entity.id
_entity.type
_entity.pdbx_description
1 polymer ?
#
loop_
_entity_poly.entity_id
_entity_poly.type
_entity_poly.pdbx_seq_one_letter_code
_entity_poly.pdbx_strand_id
1 'polypeptide(L)'
;MNTHGVWSATVKKDLDGVAYQFRVYHEESFYQDTRDPYSIALSLDNKKSLVVNPKRLVPRGYEKVTKQKASWRKANACSSVICEMHLRDFSISETSGVKKSYRGTYLGACQKGTRNAHGDVTCFDYLKRMGYNYVQLQPVFDHHKTYDKGGKLLYNVGYDPENYNVPDRQFAADQKNPVAPILELKKMIQAYHEAGMGVIMDVVYNHTYSSYSSLSHS
;
A
#
# COMPACT_ATOMS: atom_id res chain seq x y z
N MET A 1 -20.01 24.73 -9.97
CA MET A 1 -20.48 23.46 -10.53
C MET A 1 -20.65 23.64 -12.03
N ASN A 2 -20.12 22.75 -12.84
CA ASN A 2 -20.37 22.77 -14.27
C ASN A 2 -21.65 21.97 -14.61
N THR A 3 -22.07 21.99 -15.90
CA THR A 3 -23.26 21.27 -16.38
C THR A 3 -23.22 19.76 -16.24
N HIS A 4 -22.07 19.17 -15.83
CA HIS A 4 -21.85 17.73 -15.67
C HIS A 4 -21.71 17.30 -14.21
N GLY A 5 -22.07 18.17 -13.26
CA GLY A 5 -21.94 17.85 -11.81
C GLY A 5 -20.51 17.89 -11.27
N VAL A 6 -19.53 18.40 -12.02
CA VAL A 6 -18.16 18.50 -11.58
C VAL A 6 -17.92 19.82 -10.82
N TRP A 7 -17.35 19.71 -9.64
CA TRP A 7 -16.91 20.86 -8.85
C TRP A 7 -15.41 21.05 -9.00
N SER A 8 -14.97 22.29 -9.18
CA SER A 8 -13.55 22.61 -9.29
C SER A 8 -13.20 23.89 -8.56
N ALA A 9 -12.02 23.92 -7.96
CA ALA A 9 -11.42 25.11 -7.38
C ALA A 9 -9.93 25.14 -7.72
N THR A 10 -9.39 26.35 -7.93
CA THR A 10 -7.99 26.55 -8.27
C THR A 10 -7.31 27.37 -7.20
N VAL A 11 -6.19 26.88 -6.66
CA VAL A 11 -5.34 27.58 -5.70
C VAL A 11 -4.00 27.88 -6.37
N LYS A 12 -3.62 29.16 -6.44
CA LYS A 12 -2.39 29.63 -7.12
C LYS A 12 -1.17 29.51 -6.20
N LYS A 13 -0.84 28.30 -5.72
CA LYS A 13 0.40 27.99 -4.97
C LYS A 13 0.68 26.49 -4.99
N ASP A 14 1.92 26.09 -4.69
CA ASP A 14 2.27 24.68 -4.49
C ASP A 14 1.60 24.18 -3.21
N LEU A 15 0.80 23.13 -3.33
CA LEU A 15 0.09 22.50 -2.23
C LEU A 15 0.68 21.13 -1.87
N ASP A 16 1.81 20.70 -2.45
CA ASP A 16 2.43 19.41 -2.14
C ASP A 16 2.67 19.25 -0.63
N GLY A 17 2.16 18.19 -0.05
CA GLY A 17 2.20 17.92 1.39
C GLY A 17 1.11 18.61 2.24
N VAL A 18 0.23 19.40 1.63
CA VAL A 18 -0.87 20.03 2.35
C VAL A 18 -1.98 19.04 2.62
N ALA A 19 -2.44 18.96 3.87
CA ALA A 19 -3.58 18.15 4.26
C ALA A 19 -4.90 18.86 3.97
N TYR A 20 -5.89 18.11 3.48
CA TYR A 20 -7.23 18.64 3.16
C TYR A 20 -8.34 17.63 3.49
N GLN A 21 -9.55 18.13 3.59
CA GLN A 21 -10.80 17.35 3.66
C GLN A 21 -11.86 18.07 2.82
N PHE A 22 -12.86 17.33 2.41
CA PHE A 22 -14.08 17.90 1.88
C PHE A 22 -15.09 18.08 2.99
N ARG A 23 -15.85 19.17 2.94
CA ARG A 23 -17.03 19.37 3.77
C ARG A 23 -18.24 19.22 2.87
N VAL A 24 -19.00 18.16 3.10
CA VAL A 24 -20.21 17.83 2.35
C VAL A 24 -21.42 18.28 3.15
N TYR A 25 -22.29 19.06 2.56
CA TYR A 25 -23.53 19.50 3.16
C TYR A 25 -24.68 18.65 2.63
N HIS A 26 -25.42 18.06 3.55
CA HIS A 26 -26.68 17.35 3.30
C HIS A 26 -27.78 18.17 3.95
N GLU A 27 -28.67 18.77 3.16
CA GLU A 27 -29.69 19.70 3.65
C GLU A 27 -29.09 20.93 4.36
N GLU A 28 -29.91 21.86 4.83
CA GLU A 28 -29.43 23.16 5.33
C GLU A 28 -28.69 23.11 6.68
N SER A 29 -28.78 22.01 7.42
CA SER A 29 -28.28 21.96 8.81
C SER A 29 -27.28 20.83 9.12
N PHE A 30 -27.05 19.91 8.20
CA PHE A 30 -26.12 18.78 8.41
C PHE A 30 -24.93 18.86 7.48
N TYR A 31 -23.71 18.74 8.04
CA TYR A 31 -22.51 18.61 7.25
C TYR A 31 -21.61 17.49 7.80
N GLN A 32 -20.81 16.92 6.95
CA GLN A 32 -19.81 15.94 7.34
C GLN A 32 -18.47 16.30 6.68
N ASP A 33 -17.41 16.29 7.48
CA ASP A 33 -16.05 16.38 6.97
C ASP A 33 -15.57 14.99 6.58
N THR A 34 -15.15 14.82 5.33
CA THR A 34 -14.75 13.52 4.79
C THR A 34 -13.40 13.60 4.10
N ARG A 35 -12.68 12.48 4.08
CA ARG A 35 -11.50 12.31 3.25
C ARG A 35 -11.91 12.20 1.79
N ASP A 36 -10.98 12.53 0.91
CA ASP A 36 -11.15 12.32 -0.52
C ASP A 36 -11.08 10.81 -0.83
N PRO A 37 -12.13 10.20 -1.40
CA PRO A 37 -12.11 8.78 -1.78
C PRO A 37 -11.08 8.46 -2.88
N TYR A 38 -10.61 9.47 -3.61
CA TYR A 38 -9.54 9.33 -4.60
C TYR A 38 -8.15 9.65 -4.06
N SER A 39 -8.03 9.98 -2.78
CA SER A 39 -6.72 10.25 -2.16
C SER A 39 -5.81 9.03 -2.26
N ILE A 40 -4.53 9.28 -2.56
CA ILE A 40 -3.47 8.26 -2.59
C ILE A 40 -2.52 8.35 -1.40
N ALA A 41 -2.69 9.37 -0.54
CA ALA A 41 -1.91 9.57 0.66
C ALA A 41 -2.74 10.25 1.75
N LEU A 42 -2.43 9.94 3.01
CA LEU A 42 -3.09 10.50 4.19
C LEU A 42 -2.10 11.23 5.09
N SER A 43 -2.63 12.15 5.91
CA SER A 43 -1.90 12.73 7.04
C SER A 43 -1.44 11.66 8.04
N LEU A 44 -0.47 11.99 8.89
CA LEU A 44 0.09 11.02 9.84
C LEU A 44 -0.92 10.50 10.87
N ASP A 45 -1.99 11.22 11.13
CA ASP A 45 -3.10 10.81 11.98
C ASP A 45 -4.21 10.04 11.23
N ASN A 46 -4.05 9.80 9.93
CA ASN A 46 -4.99 9.19 9.00
C ASN A 46 -6.34 9.92 8.88
N LYS A 47 -6.47 11.14 9.39
CA LYS A 47 -7.75 11.87 9.40
C LYS A 47 -8.01 12.70 8.16
N LYS A 48 -6.96 13.07 7.43
CA LYS A 48 -7.05 13.96 6.28
C LYS A 48 -6.34 13.37 5.07
N SER A 49 -6.83 13.70 3.89
CA SER A 49 -6.15 13.45 2.64
C SER A 49 -4.96 14.39 2.47
N LEU A 50 -3.93 13.97 1.72
CA LEU A 50 -2.79 14.81 1.37
C LEU A 50 -2.76 15.09 -0.12
N VAL A 51 -2.49 16.35 -0.45
CA VAL A 51 -2.06 16.72 -1.81
C VAL A 51 -0.63 16.22 -1.99
N VAL A 52 -0.41 15.41 -3.02
CA VAL A 52 0.92 14.87 -3.33
C VAL A 52 1.25 15.05 -4.80
N ASN A 53 2.50 15.37 -5.08
CA ASN A 53 3.00 15.45 -6.44
C ASN A 53 3.40 14.05 -6.95
N PRO A 54 2.65 13.41 -7.88
CA PRO A 54 2.95 12.05 -8.33
C PRO A 54 4.33 11.88 -8.95
N LYS A 55 4.90 12.94 -9.54
CA LYS A 55 6.25 12.92 -10.13
C LYS A 55 7.34 12.72 -9.09
N ARG A 56 7.13 13.16 -7.84
CA ARG A 56 8.05 12.95 -6.71
C ARG A 56 7.94 11.55 -6.09
N LEU A 57 6.89 10.81 -6.45
CA LEU A 57 6.56 9.50 -5.89
C LEU A 57 6.95 8.34 -6.82
N VAL A 58 7.99 8.53 -7.62
CA VAL A 58 8.50 7.51 -8.55
C VAL A 58 9.93 7.15 -8.16
N PRO A 59 10.20 5.92 -7.70
CA PRO A 59 11.56 5.46 -7.45
C PRO A 59 12.42 5.48 -8.72
N ARG A 60 13.72 5.70 -8.56
CA ARG A 60 14.66 5.70 -9.69
C ARG A 60 14.60 4.35 -10.41
N GLY A 61 14.39 4.38 -11.73
CA GLY A 61 14.34 3.18 -12.58
C GLY A 61 12.98 2.49 -12.64
N TYR A 62 12.00 2.88 -11.82
CA TYR A 62 10.67 2.27 -11.78
C TYR A 62 9.97 2.24 -13.16
N GLU A 63 9.96 3.36 -13.87
CA GLU A 63 9.33 3.43 -15.20
C GLU A 63 10.00 2.53 -16.24
N LYS A 64 11.33 2.37 -16.16
CA LYS A 64 12.06 1.49 -17.05
C LYS A 64 11.60 0.04 -16.87
N VAL A 65 11.48 -0.40 -15.64
CA VAL A 65 11.06 -1.78 -15.30
C VAL A 65 9.60 -2.04 -15.64
N THR A 66 8.71 -1.07 -15.37
CA THR A 66 7.29 -1.20 -15.71
C THR A 66 7.01 -1.24 -17.21
N LYS A 67 7.89 -0.63 -18.04
CA LYS A 67 7.79 -0.65 -19.51
C LYS A 67 8.46 -1.89 -20.15
N GLN A 68 9.29 -2.63 -19.43
CA GLN A 68 9.92 -3.84 -19.97
C GLN A 68 8.89 -4.92 -20.24
N LYS A 69 9.06 -5.65 -21.36
CA LYS A 69 8.32 -6.89 -21.64
C LYS A 69 8.84 -7.98 -20.70
N ALA A 70 8.35 -8.01 -19.50
CA ALA A 70 8.76 -8.97 -18.50
C ALA A 70 8.28 -10.40 -18.87
N SER A 71 9.07 -11.39 -18.53
CA SER A 71 8.79 -12.81 -18.81
C SER A 71 7.45 -13.27 -18.26
N TRP A 72 7.04 -12.77 -17.08
CA TRP A 72 5.77 -13.09 -16.46
C TRP A 72 4.55 -12.61 -17.29
N ARG A 73 4.68 -11.54 -18.09
CA ARG A 73 3.60 -11.08 -19.01
C ARG A 73 3.33 -12.04 -20.16
N LYS A 74 4.24 -12.99 -20.41
CA LYS A 74 4.08 -14.02 -21.44
C LYS A 74 3.61 -15.36 -20.86
N ALA A 75 3.55 -15.48 -19.54
CA ALA A 75 3.05 -16.69 -18.91
C ALA A 75 1.56 -16.85 -19.23
N ASN A 76 1.18 -18.07 -19.67
CA ASN A 76 -0.22 -18.44 -19.77
C ASN A 76 -0.72 -18.90 -18.39
N ALA A 77 -2.03 -19.06 -18.24
CA ALA A 77 -2.62 -19.45 -16.96
C ALA A 77 -2.02 -20.77 -16.41
N CYS A 78 -1.71 -21.74 -17.31
CA CYS A 78 -1.19 -23.05 -16.91
C CYS A 78 0.28 -23.01 -16.47
N SER A 79 1.05 -21.97 -16.80
CA SER A 79 2.44 -21.79 -16.39
C SER A 79 2.61 -20.81 -15.23
N SER A 80 1.51 -20.28 -14.69
CA SER A 80 1.54 -19.35 -13.58
C SER A 80 1.66 -20.09 -12.25
N VAL A 81 2.72 -19.76 -11.49
CA VAL A 81 2.95 -20.25 -10.12
C VAL A 81 2.90 -19.04 -9.20
N ILE A 82 1.85 -18.97 -8.39
CA ILE A 82 1.52 -17.82 -7.57
C ILE A 82 1.80 -18.11 -6.11
N CYS A 83 2.50 -17.22 -5.42
CA CYS A 83 2.61 -17.24 -3.97
C CYS A 83 1.69 -16.15 -3.40
N GLU A 84 0.65 -16.56 -2.69
CA GLU A 84 -0.13 -15.64 -1.88
C GLU A 84 0.60 -15.37 -0.56
N MET A 85 0.66 -14.10 -0.15
CA MET A 85 1.33 -13.72 1.09
C MET A 85 0.70 -12.51 1.76
N HIS A 86 0.63 -12.54 3.08
CA HIS A 86 0.41 -11.36 3.90
C HIS A 86 1.75 -10.63 4.07
N LEU A 87 1.80 -9.36 3.73
CA LEU A 87 3.06 -8.59 3.63
C LEU A 87 3.86 -8.60 4.94
N ARG A 88 3.19 -8.39 6.08
CA ARG A 88 3.83 -8.42 7.40
C ARG A 88 4.37 -9.81 7.72
N ASP A 89 3.54 -10.83 7.57
CA ASP A 89 3.86 -12.18 8.05
C ASP A 89 4.98 -12.83 7.23
N PHE A 90 5.12 -12.42 5.98
CA PHE A 90 6.17 -12.90 5.09
C PHE A 90 7.59 -12.63 5.61
N SER A 91 7.80 -11.55 6.38
CA SER A 91 9.16 -11.16 6.81
C SER A 91 9.28 -10.74 8.27
N ILE A 92 8.21 -10.80 9.07
CA ILE A 92 8.20 -10.30 10.46
C ILE A 92 9.03 -11.16 11.43
N SER A 93 9.19 -12.46 11.15
CA SER A 93 9.89 -13.39 12.02
C SER A 93 11.33 -12.94 12.26
N GLU A 94 11.81 -13.12 13.51
CA GLU A 94 13.21 -12.88 13.87
C GLU A 94 14.16 -13.80 13.11
N THR A 95 13.70 -14.98 12.74
CA THR A 95 14.46 -15.99 11.99
C THR A 95 14.44 -15.78 10.47
N SER A 96 13.70 -14.76 9.98
CA SER A 96 13.61 -14.45 8.54
C SER A 96 14.94 -14.02 7.91
N GLY A 97 15.91 -13.58 8.73
CA GLY A 97 17.16 -12.96 8.26
C GLY A 97 16.98 -11.54 7.71
N VAL A 98 15.76 -11.03 7.71
CA VAL A 98 15.47 -9.65 7.31
C VAL A 98 15.96 -8.67 8.38
N LYS A 99 16.57 -7.56 7.95
CA LYS A 99 17.02 -6.48 8.84
C LYS A 99 15.88 -6.06 9.76
N LYS A 100 16.15 -5.98 11.08
CA LYS A 100 15.15 -5.68 12.11
C LYS A 100 14.24 -4.49 11.77
N SER A 101 14.79 -3.41 11.23
CA SER A 101 14.02 -2.21 10.83
C SER A 101 13.15 -2.39 9.58
N TYR A 102 13.26 -3.50 8.86
CA TYR A 102 12.49 -3.81 7.66
C TYR A 102 11.55 -4.99 7.84
N ARG A 103 11.59 -5.70 8.97
CA ARG A 103 10.71 -6.84 9.23
C ARG A 103 9.25 -6.41 9.16
N GLY A 104 8.45 -7.16 8.41
CA GLY A 104 7.03 -6.89 8.23
C GLY A 104 6.69 -5.67 7.37
N THR A 105 7.64 -5.14 6.60
CA THR A 105 7.44 -3.94 5.76
C THR A 105 7.61 -4.24 4.27
N TYR A 106 7.21 -3.28 3.42
CA TYR A 106 7.45 -3.33 1.96
C TYR A 106 8.92 -3.59 1.64
N LEU A 107 9.85 -2.92 2.34
CA LEU A 107 11.28 -3.09 2.12
C LEU A 107 11.78 -4.45 2.59
N GLY A 108 11.21 -5.00 3.64
CA GLY A 108 11.52 -6.34 4.12
C GLY A 108 11.08 -7.43 3.15
N ALA A 109 9.91 -7.24 2.53
CA ALA A 109 9.37 -8.20 1.57
C ALA A 109 10.20 -8.30 0.26
N CYS A 110 11.05 -7.33 -0.04
CA CYS A 110 11.94 -7.34 -1.21
C CYS A 110 13.43 -7.32 -0.85
N GLN A 111 13.79 -7.53 0.41
CA GLN A 111 15.19 -7.58 0.83
C GLN A 111 15.87 -8.83 0.26
N LYS A 112 16.98 -8.61 -0.44
CA LYS A 112 17.81 -9.68 -1.04
C LYS A 112 18.86 -10.18 -0.03
N GLY A 113 19.36 -11.40 -0.23
CA GLY A 113 20.44 -12.00 0.55
C GLY A 113 20.02 -12.49 1.94
N THR A 114 18.72 -12.61 2.22
CA THR A 114 18.23 -13.05 3.53
C THR A 114 18.40 -14.56 3.72
N ARG A 115 18.83 -14.94 4.95
CA ARG A 115 19.00 -16.33 5.36
C ARG A 115 18.58 -16.52 6.82
N ASN A 116 18.08 -17.70 7.13
CA ASN A 116 17.82 -18.09 8.52
C ASN A 116 19.10 -18.46 9.26
N ALA A 117 18.99 -18.83 10.53
CA ALA A 117 20.12 -19.24 11.38
C ALA A 117 20.84 -20.53 10.87
N HIS A 118 20.18 -21.34 10.06
CA HIS A 118 20.72 -22.55 9.44
C HIS A 118 21.40 -22.29 8.09
N GLY A 119 21.38 -21.03 7.62
CA GLY A 119 21.94 -20.66 6.33
C GLY A 119 21.00 -20.85 5.14
N ASP A 120 19.76 -21.26 5.37
CA ASP A 120 18.78 -21.43 4.30
C ASP A 120 18.30 -20.07 3.77
N VAL A 121 18.10 -20.01 2.47
CA VAL A 121 17.56 -18.81 1.79
C VAL A 121 16.12 -18.58 2.21
N THR A 122 15.78 -17.32 2.53
CA THR A 122 14.46 -16.93 3.02
C THR A 122 13.82 -15.82 2.17
N CYS A 123 12.56 -15.55 2.42
CA CYS A 123 11.81 -14.39 1.89
C CYS A 123 11.95 -14.22 0.36
N PHE A 124 12.35 -13.05 -0.11
CA PHE A 124 12.41 -12.69 -1.53
C PHE A 124 13.21 -13.69 -2.38
N ASP A 125 14.42 -14.04 -1.95
CA ASP A 125 15.29 -14.95 -2.71
C ASP A 125 14.78 -16.41 -2.66
N TYR A 126 14.05 -16.79 -1.61
CA TYR A 126 13.36 -18.08 -1.55
C TYR A 126 12.30 -18.20 -2.64
N LEU A 127 11.44 -17.17 -2.81
CA LEU A 127 10.43 -17.19 -3.87
C LEU A 127 11.06 -17.36 -5.25
N LYS A 128 12.14 -16.62 -5.50
CA LYS A 128 12.89 -16.71 -6.74
C LYS A 128 13.48 -18.11 -6.95
N ARG A 129 14.07 -18.71 -5.91
CA ARG A 129 14.65 -20.05 -5.95
C ARG A 129 13.60 -21.14 -6.21
N MET A 130 12.40 -20.96 -5.66
CA MET A 130 11.28 -21.90 -5.84
C MET A 130 10.57 -21.78 -7.19
N GLY A 131 10.93 -20.77 -8.01
CA GLY A 131 10.37 -20.60 -9.35
C GLY A 131 9.01 -19.92 -9.39
N TYR A 132 8.59 -19.25 -8.31
CA TYR A 132 7.38 -18.42 -8.37
C TYR A 132 7.57 -17.31 -9.41
N ASN A 133 6.54 -17.13 -10.24
CA ASN A 133 6.51 -16.05 -11.23
C ASN A 133 5.48 -14.96 -10.92
N TYR A 134 4.70 -15.14 -9.86
CA TYR A 134 3.82 -14.12 -9.30
C TYR A 134 3.83 -14.18 -7.77
N VAL A 135 3.63 -13.00 -7.17
CA VAL A 135 3.20 -12.87 -5.78
C VAL A 135 1.84 -12.20 -5.74
N GLN A 136 0.92 -12.75 -4.98
CA GLN A 136 -0.37 -12.16 -4.67
C GLN A 136 -0.30 -11.60 -3.25
N LEU A 137 -0.41 -10.28 -3.15
CA LEU A 137 -0.41 -9.61 -1.86
C LEU A 137 -1.84 -9.61 -1.30
N GLN A 138 -2.04 -10.18 -0.11
CA GLN A 138 -3.21 -9.88 0.68
C GLN A 138 -3.29 -8.36 0.88
N PRO A 139 -4.47 -7.76 1.21
CA PRO A 139 -4.69 -6.34 1.07
C PRO A 139 -3.59 -5.47 1.68
N VAL A 140 -3.06 -4.54 0.88
CA VAL A 140 -2.00 -3.59 1.27
C VAL A 140 -2.48 -2.13 1.25
N PHE A 141 -3.76 -1.90 1.00
CA PHE A 141 -4.38 -0.60 1.15
C PHE A 141 -4.67 -0.30 2.64
N ASP A 142 -4.91 0.97 2.95
CA ASP A 142 -5.23 1.42 4.29
C ASP A 142 -6.55 0.80 4.77
N HIS A 143 -6.47 0.04 5.86
CA HIS A 143 -7.56 -0.70 6.49
C HIS A 143 -7.67 -0.32 7.96
N HIS A 144 -8.73 -0.77 8.62
CA HIS A 144 -9.02 -0.43 10.00
C HIS A 144 -7.90 -0.85 10.96
N LYS A 145 -7.61 0.00 11.95
CA LYS A 145 -6.60 -0.25 12.99
C LYS A 145 -7.30 -0.40 14.34
N THR A 146 -7.12 -1.57 14.93
CA THR A 146 -7.55 -1.84 16.31
C THR A 146 -6.34 -1.85 17.23
N TYR A 147 -6.49 -1.26 18.41
CA TYR A 147 -5.45 -1.20 19.42
C TYR A 147 -5.91 -1.88 20.69
N ASP A 148 -4.98 -2.52 21.39
CA ASP A 148 -5.24 -3.05 22.73
C ASP A 148 -5.34 -1.92 23.79
N LYS A 149 -5.66 -2.28 25.03
CA LYS A 149 -5.74 -1.33 26.14
C LYS A 149 -4.43 -0.58 26.45
N GLY A 150 -3.31 -1.10 26.01
CA GLY A 150 -1.96 -0.51 26.14
C GLY A 150 -1.56 0.36 24.95
N GLY A 151 -2.44 0.52 23.92
CA GLY A 151 -2.14 1.29 22.72
C GLY A 151 -1.29 0.55 21.69
N LYS A 152 -1.09 -0.77 21.84
CA LYS A 152 -0.38 -1.59 20.86
C LYS A 152 -1.32 -1.96 19.73
N LEU A 153 -0.87 -1.76 18.48
CA LEU A 153 -1.59 -2.16 17.28
C LEU A 153 -1.79 -3.68 17.26
N LEU A 154 -3.03 -4.11 17.15
CA LEU A 154 -3.40 -5.51 17.00
C LEU A 154 -3.21 -5.97 15.56
N TYR A 155 -3.03 -7.28 15.39
CA TYR A 155 -2.96 -7.90 14.09
C TYR A 155 -4.29 -7.78 13.35
N ASN A 156 -4.22 -7.38 12.09
CA ASN A 156 -5.34 -7.35 11.17
C ASN A 156 -4.84 -7.79 9.80
N VAL A 157 -5.56 -8.70 9.17
CA VAL A 157 -5.21 -9.24 7.85
C VAL A 157 -5.52 -8.27 6.70
N GLY A 158 -6.35 -7.24 6.96
CA GLY A 158 -6.55 -6.12 6.03
C GLY A 158 -7.81 -6.18 5.15
N TYR A 159 -8.74 -7.09 5.40
CA TYR A 159 -9.97 -7.20 4.59
C TYR A 159 -11.12 -6.28 5.06
N ASP A 160 -10.79 -5.20 5.75
CA ASP A 160 -11.72 -4.17 6.22
C ASP A 160 -11.25 -2.77 5.80
N PRO A 161 -11.40 -2.43 4.50
CA PRO A 161 -10.83 -1.22 3.92
C PRO A 161 -11.43 0.07 4.48
N GLU A 162 -10.56 1.05 4.70
CA GLU A 162 -10.93 2.44 4.98
C GLU A 162 -10.60 3.38 3.82
N ASN A 163 -9.46 3.18 3.15
CA ASN A 163 -9.03 4.01 2.01
C ASN A 163 -8.42 3.13 0.92
N TYR A 164 -9.19 2.84 -0.12
CA TYR A 164 -8.83 1.90 -1.19
C TYR A 164 -7.57 2.25 -1.98
N ASN A 165 -7.29 3.55 -2.16
CA ASN A 165 -6.19 4.00 -3.02
C ASN A 165 -4.92 4.36 -2.25
N VAL A 166 -4.93 4.21 -0.93
CA VAL A 166 -3.82 4.57 -0.04
C VAL A 166 -3.06 3.32 0.39
N PRO A 167 -1.78 3.15 0.05
CA PRO A 167 -0.96 2.09 0.60
C PRO A 167 -0.83 2.22 2.12
N ASP A 168 -1.01 1.11 2.83
CA ASP A 168 -1.05 1.13 4.29
C ASP A 168 0.30 1.49 4.90
N ARG A 169 0.29 2.50 5.78
CA ARG A 169 1.50 3.00 6.44
C ARG A 169 2.09 2.02 7.44
N GLN A 170 1.30 1.11 8.00
CA GLN A 170 1.84 0.11 8.92
C GLN A 170 2.91 -0.78 8.27
N PHE A 171 2.84 -0.95 6.95
CA PHE A 171 3.81 -1.72 6.16
C PHE A 171 5.00 -0.88 5.66
N ALA A 172 5.06 0.42 5.97
CA ALA A 172 6.23 1.23 5.65
C ALA A 172 7.32 1.11 6.73
N ALA A 173 8.59 1.08 6.33
CA ALA A 173 9.71 1.14 7.24
C ALA A 173 9.87 2.54 7.86
N ASP A 174 9.57 3.58 7.09
CA ASP A 174 9.49 4.97 7.56
C ASP A 174 8.04 5.41 7.80
N GLN A 175 7.50 5.07 8.95
CA GLN A 175 6.13 5.42 9.34
C GLN A 175 5.93 6.90 9.69
N LYS A 176 7.01 7.69 9.78
CA LYS A 176 6.94 9.13 10.08
C LYS A 176 6.81 9.98 8.82
N ASN A 177 7.01 9.39 7.66
CA ASN A 177 6.87 10.04 6.37
C ASN A 177 5.55 9.61 5.70
N PRO A 178 4.58 10.51 5.51
CA PRO A 178 3.26 10.15 4.99
C PRO A 178 3.26 9.64 3.55
N VAL A 179 4.33 9.87 2.78
CA VAL A 179 4.47 9.38 1.40
C VAL A 179 5.38 8.15 1.27
N ALA A 180 6.04 7.73 2.35
CA ALA A 180 6.89 6.55 2.36
C ALA A 180 6.16 5.27 1.91
N PRO A 181 4.90 5.01 2.32
CA PRO A 181 4.16 3.83 1.88
C PRO A 181 4.11 3.69 0.36
N ILE A 182 3.86 4.79 -0.36
CA ILE A 182 3.80 4.80 -1.83
C ILE A 182 5.17 4.49 -2.44
N LEU A 183 6.23 5.13 -1.93
CA LEU A 183 7.58 4.96 -2.44
C LEU A 183 8.11 3.54 -2.15
N GLU A 184 7.86 3.03 -0.96
CA GLU A 184 8.32 1.71 -0.55
C GLU A 184 7.57 0.58 -1.25
N LEU A 185 6.24 0.69 -1.41
CA LEU A 185 5.44 -0.23 -2.22
C LEU A 185 5.94 -0.27 -3.67
N LYS A 186 6.18 0.89 -4.28
CA LYS A 186 6.75 0.96 -5.63
C LYS A 186 8.15 0.34 -5.73
N LYS A 187 9.02 0.56 -4.73
CA LYS A 187 10.35 -0.09 -4.68
C LYS A 187 10.22 -1.61 -4.58
N MET A 188 9.30 -2.09 -3.76
CA MET A 188 9.02 -3.52 -3.65
C MET A 188 8.56 -4.09 -4.99
N ILE A 189 7.55 -3.49 -5.63
CA ILE A 189 7.04 -3.90 -6.95
C ILE A 189 8.17 -3.88 -7.99
N GLN A 190 9.00 -2.84 -7.99
CA GLN A 190 10.17 -2.75 -8.86
C GLN A 190 11.11 -3.94 -8.68
N ALA A 191 11.43 -4.30 -7.43
CA ALA A 191 12.33 -5.41 -7.13
C ALA A 191 11.78 -6.75 -7.61
N TYR A 192 10.47 -7.00 -7.44
CA TYR A 192 9.80 -8.20 -7.97
C TYR A 192 9.83 -8.24 -9.49
N HIS A 193 9.50 -7.13 -10.16
CA HIS A 193 9.54 -7.04 -11.62
C HIS A 193 10.96 -7.21 -12.18
N GLU A 194 11.98 -6.65 -11.54
CA GLU A 194 13.39 -6.86 -11.90
C GLU A 194 13.81 -8.33 -11.76
N ALA A 195 13.20 -9.05 -10.82
CA ALA A 195 13.45 -10.49 -10.64
C ALA A 195 12.63 -11.37 -11.58
N GLY A 196 11.80 -10.78 -12.44
CA GLY A 196 10.93 -11.49 -13.38
C GLY A 196 9.62 -12.00 -12.77
N MET A 197 9.24 -11.52 -11.59
CA MET A 197 7.99 -11.87 -10.90
C MET A 197 6.95 -10.75 -11.03
N GLY A 198 5.71 -11.12 -11.37
CA GLY A 198 4.57 -10.20 -11.34
C GLY A 198 4.03 -9.99 -9.93
N VAL A 199 3.34 -8.88 -9.71
CA VAL A 199 2.67 -8.58 -8.44
C VAL A 199 1.16 -8.46 -8.69
N ILE A 200 0.38 -9.24 -7.96
CA ILE A 200 -1.09 -9.21 -7.94
C ILE A 200 -1.48 -8.55 -6.62
N MET A 201 -2.38 -7.58 -6.67
CA MET A 201 -2.93 -6.95 -5.48
C MET A 201 -4.35 -7.50 -5.23
N ASP A 202 -4.56 -8.05 -4.05
CA ASP A 202 -5.89 -8.42 -3.58
C ASP A 202 -6.64 -7.15 -3.14
N VAL A 203 -7.89 -7.01 -3.57
CA VAL A 203 -8.71 -5.82 -3.35
C VAL A 203 -10.11 -6.20 -2.89
N VAL A 204 -10.64 -5.44 -1.95
CA VAL A 204 -11.96 -5.64 -1.33
C VAL A 204 -12.86 -4.47 -1.71
N TYR A 205 -13.69 -4.64 -2.76
CA TYR A 205 -14.59 -3.58 -3.24
C TYR A 205 -16.06 -3.78 -2.85
N ASN A 206 -16.36 -4.87 -2.15
CA ASN A 206 -17.73 -5.24 -1.78
C ASN A 206 -18.21 -4.61 -0.47
N HIS A 207 -17.30 -4.10 0.37
CA HIS A 207 -17.64 -3.42 1.62
C HIS A 207 -16.52 -2.48 2.06
N THR A 208 -16.85 -1.57 3.00
CA THR A 208 -15.92 -0.77 3.80
C THR A 208 -15.99 -1.22 5.25
N TYR A 209 -14.99 -0.86 6.07
CA TYR A 209 -14.99 -1.16 7.51
C TYR A 209 -16.26 -0.68 8.22
N SER A 210 -16.74 0.52 7.89
CA SER A 210 -17.97 1.04 8.47
C SER A 210 -18.80 1.77 7.42
N SER A 211 -20.09 1.47 7.37
CA SER A 211 -21.00 2.04 6.39
C SER A 211 -21.63 3.38 6.81
N TYR A 212 -21.63 3.74 8.10
CA TYR A 212 -22.38 4.91 8.59
C TYR A 212 -21.60 5.86 9.50
N SER A 213 -20.52 5.43 10.13
CA SER A 213 -19.82 6.24 11.15
C SER A 213 -18.35 6.51 10.85
N SER A 214 -17.83 5.99 9.75
CA SER A 214 -16.44 6.19 9.37
C SER A 214 -16.25 7.38 8.45
N LEU A 215 -15.04 7.96 8.48
CA LEU A 215 -14.62 8.99 7.53
C LEU A 215 -14.56 8.51 6.07
N SER A 216 -14.76 7.23 5.82
CA SER A 216 -14.82 6.62 4.51
C SER A 216 -16.23 6.59 3.90
N HIS A 217 -17.24 6.99 4.68
CA HIS A 217 -18.62 7.09 4.22
C HIS A 217 -18.99 8.57 4.11
N SER A 218 -19.26 9.02 2.90
CA SER A 218 -19.74 10.38 2.59
C SER A 218 -21.00 10.30 1.73
#